data_37368998e6606edc405a9a6d2733dab2
#
_entry.id   37368998e6606edc405a9a6d2733dab2
#
_cell.length_a   1.000
_cell.length_b   1.000
_cell.length_c   1.000
_cell.angle_alpha   90.00
_cell.angle_beta   90.00
_cell.angle_gamma   90.00
#
_symmetry.space_group_name_H-M   'P 1'
#
loop_
_entity.id
_entity.type
_entity.pdbx_description
1 polymer ?
#
loop_
_entity_poly.entity_id
_entity_poly.type
_entity_poly.pdbx_seq_one_letter_code
_entity_poly.pdbx_strand_id
1 'polypeptide(L)'
;PIPILHGPNGELKAVPEAELPLELPEVDDYRPSASNDEHAEPTPALSRADDSWKYVDIDGVRYTRELNTMPQWAGSCWYYLRYIDPENESVLVSPEAERYWMGEHGVDLYVGGVEHAVLHLLYARFWHKVLFDLGHVTTREPFGRLFNQGYILADAFQDERGVYVEASDVIERDGAHFLGDDEVTRVYGKMGKSLKNSVNPDEIFEEYGVDTLRLYEMFMGPLDTSRPWSTRDIVGVHRFLQRVWRNFIDPDSGELLISDEPSSGELEMLLHKTTEAVTTDMENLHFNTAVARLFELNNALVGEERIPEDVASVFPRLLAPMAPHITEELWHRMGHHESIAKASWPTYDPELITEETTTMVVQVNGKVRDRLEVPVSITEDEAVELALASDRVKAHTGGAPPRKVIARLPNVVSLVV
;
A
#
# COMPACT_ATOMS: atom_id res chain seq x y z
N PRO A 1 -4.66 -8.54 33.32
CA PRO A 1 -5.84 -8.92 34.11
C PRO A 1 -7.07 -8.12 33.69
N ILE A 2 -8.27 -8.67 33.96
CA ILE A 2 -9.55 -7.98 33.75
C ILE A 2 -9.98 -7.40 35.11
N PRO A 3 -10.27 -6.08 35.27
CA PRO A 3 -10.53 -5.46 36.54
C PRO A 3 -11.99 -5.70 37.04
N ILE A 4 -12.35 -6.99 37.14
CA ILE A 4 -13.69 -7.43 37.59
C ILE A 4 -13.55 -8.37 38.80
N LEU A 5 -14.47 -8.24 39.73
CA LEU A 5 -14.59 -9.06 40.92
C LEU A 5 -15.86 -9.86 40.82
N HIS A 6 -15.79 -11.16 41.15
CA HIS A 6 -16.91 -12.10 41.24
C HIS A 6 -17.30 -12.31 42.71
N GLY A 7 -18.51 -11.96 43.05
CA GLY A 7 -19.04 -12.17 44.39
C GLY A 7 -19.61 -13.57 44.62
N PRO A 8 -19.86 -13.94 45.89
CA PRO A 8 -20.26 -15.31 46.26
C PRO A 8 -21.68 -15.70 45.74
N ASN A 9 -22.50 -14.75 45.34
CA ASN A 9 -23.85 -15.01 44.79
C ASN A 9 -23.89 -14.77 43.27
N GLY A 10 -22.73 -14.66 42.60
CA GLY A 10 -22.63 -14.42 41.15
C GLY A 10 -22.74 -12.95 40.74
N GLU A 11 -22.73 -12.03 41.70
CA GLU A 11 -22.66 -10.59 41.40
C GLU A 11 -21.29 -10.22 40.82
N LEU A 12 -21.29 -9.30 39.86
CA LEU A 12 -20.08 -8.71 39.26
C LEU A 12 -19.87 -7.31 39.81
N LYS A 13 -18.65 -6.98 40.19
CA LYS A 13 -18.24 -5.67 40.65
C LYS A 13 -16.95 -5.23 39.95
N ALA A 14 -16.85 -3.96 39.57
CA ALA A 14 -15.59 -3.41 39.07
C ALA A 14 -14.59 -3.30 40.22
N VAL A 15 -13.32 -3.51 39.92
CA VAL A 15 -12.23 -3.16 40.85
C VAL A 15 -12.29 -1.66 41.11
N PRO A 16 -12.16 -1.18 42.37
CA PRO A 16 -12.16 0.24 42.68
C PRO A 16 -11.08 1.00 41.88
N GLU A 17 -11.42 2.20 41.39
CA GLU A 17 -10.48 3.00 40.59
C GLU A 17 -9.16 3.29 41.32
N ALA A 18 -9.20 3.42 42.64
CA ALA A 18 -8.00 3.65 43.46
C ALA A 18 -7.02 2.45 43.48
N GLU A 19 -7.47 1.26 43.04
CA GLU A 19 -6.64 0.05 42.92
C GLU A 19 -6.14 -0.19 41.50
N LEU A 20 -6.41 0.74 40.56
CA LEU A 20 -5.94 0.66 39.19
C LEU A 20 -4.60 1.42 39.04
N PRO A 21 -3.69 0.98 38.18
CA PRO A 21 -3.82 -0.20 37.30
C PRO A 21 -3.75 -1.53 38.06
N LEU A 22 -4.59 -2.49 37.66
CA LEU A 22 -4.49 -3.83 38.20
C LEU A 22 -3.29 -4.55 37.57
N GLU A 23 -2.23 -4.71 38.34
CA GLU A 23 -1.00 -5.32 37.85
C GLU A 23 -1.13 -6.86 37.70
N LEU A 24 -0.37 -7.40 36.75
CA LEU A 24 -0.31 -8.84 36.53
C LEU A 24 0.43 -9.49 37.72
N PRO A 25 -0.16 -10.54 38.36
CA PRO A 25 0.53 -11.23 39.42
C PRO A 25 1.75 -12.00 38.91
N GLU A 26 2.80 -12.10 39.70
CA GLU A 26 3.92 -12.98 39.38
C GLU A 26 3.50 -14.45 39.53
N VAL A 27 3.67 -15.23 38.45
CA VAL A 27 3.44 -16.67 38.42
C VAL A 27 4.52 -17.33 37.55
N ASP A 28 4.90 -18.56 37.90
CA ASP A 28 5.95 -19.29 37.18
C ASP A 28 5.55 -19.65 35.75
N ASP A 29 4.26 -19.78 35.46
CA ASP A 29 3.75 -20.14 34.14
C ASP A 29 2.36 -19.57 33.89
N TYR A 30 2.25 -18.70 32.88
CA TYR A 30 0.99 -18.06 32.47
C TYR A 30 0.19 -18.86 31.45
N ARG A 31 0.68 -20.02 30.99
CA ARG A 31 -0.07 -20.84 30.03
C ARG A 31 -1.29 -21.46 30.71
N PRO A 32 -2.45 -21.51 30.04
CA PRO A 32 -3.61 -22.25 30.54
C PRO A 32 -3.21 -23.72 30.77
N SER A 33 -3.62 -24.28 31.89
CA SER A 33 -3.38 -25.71 32.12
C SER A 33 -4.45 -26.52 31.40
N ALA A 34 -4.01 -27.40 30.50
CA ALA A 34 -4.89 -28.41 29.92
C ALA A 34 -5.11 -29.53 30.96
N SER A 35 -6.35 -29.94 31.17
CA SER A 35 -6.69 -31.16 31.88
C SER A 35 -6.52 -32.37 30.94
N ASN A 36 -6.17 -33.53 31.48
CA ASN A 36 -6.23 -34.81 30.75
C ASN A 36 -7.68 -35.29 30.56
N ASP A 37 -8.65 -34.63 31.13
CA ASP A 37 -10.08 -34.88 30.96
C ASP A 37 -10.58 -34.00 29.79
N GLU A 38 -10.99 -34.62 28.69
CA GLU A 38 -11.52 -33.94 27.50
C GLU A 38 -12.77 -33.08 27.74
N HIS A 39 -13.44 -33.27 28.87
CA HIS A 39 -14.65 -32.52 29.31
C HIS A 39 -14.36 -31.44 30.35
N ALA A 40 -13.12 -31.32 30.83
CA ALA A 40 -12.76 -30.29 31.79
C ALA A 40 -12.54 -28.94 31.09
N GLU A 41 -13.11 -27.89 31.63
CA GLU A 41 -12.85 -26.53 31.18
C GLU A 41 -11.37 -26.18 31.44
N PRO A 42 -10.73 -25.45 30.49
CA PRO A 42 -9.36 -24.98 30.67
C PRO A 42 -9.22 -24.11 31.93
N THR A 43 -8.22 -24.37 32.73
CA THR A 43 -7.95 -23.55 33.92
C THR A 43 -7.43 -22.18 33.49
N PRO A 44 -8.03 -21.06 33.98
CA PRO A 44 -7.60 -19.72 33.63
C PRO A 44 -6.11 -19.49 33.95
N ALA A 45 -5.43 -18.65 33.15
CA ALA A 45 -3.99 -18.39 33.26
C ALA A 45 -3.59 -17.88 34.66
N LEU A 46 -4.41 -17.03 35.29
CA LEU A 46 -4.13 -16.41 36.59
C LEU A 46 -4.59 -17.24 37.79
N SER A 47 -5.12 -18.45 37.57
CA SER A 47 -5.53 -19.35 38.66
C SER A 47 -4.37 -19.79 39.57
N ARG A 48 -3.11 -19.69 39.05
CA ARG A 48 -1.89 -20.01 39.79
C ARG A 48 -1.35 -18.87 40.66
N ALA A 49 -1.98 -17.68 40.57
CA ALA A 49 -1.63 -16.57 41.44
C ALA A 49 -1.86 -16.90 42.92
N ASP A 50 -1.14 -16.21 43.78
CA ASP A 50 -1.34 -16.34 45.22
C ASP A 50 -2.75 -15.95 45.65
N ASP A 51 -3.25 -16.58 46.74
CA ASP A 51 -4.56 -16.29 47.29
C ASP A 51 -4.72 -14.82 47.68
N SER A 52 -3.66 -14.16 48.12
CA SER A 52 -3.62 -12.72 48.42
C SER A 52 -3.91 -11.84 47.22
N TRP A 53 -3.59 -12.31 46.00
CA TRP A 53 -3.97 -11.61 44.77
C TRP A 53 -5.37 -12.02 44.29
N LYS A 54 -5.71 -13.30 44.37
CA LYS A 54 -6.97 -13.83 43.83
C LYS A 54 -8.20 -13.32 44.61
N TYR A 55 -8.09 -13.14 45.91
CA TYR A 55 -9.21 -12.81 46.76
C TYR A 55 -9.12 -11.39 47.32
N VAL A 56 -10.25 -10.69 47.33
CA VAL A 56 -10.39 -9.34 47.89
C VAL A 56 -11.59 -9.29 48.82
N ASP A 57 -11.36 -8.83 50.03
CA ASP A 57 -12.43 -8.61 51.01
C ASP A 57 -12.91 -7.16 50.99
N ILE A 58 -14.17 -6.93 50.59
CA ILE A 58 -14.78 -5.59 50.55
C ILE A 58 -16.05 -5.61 51.40
N ASP A 59 -16.12 -4.73 52.40
CA ASP A 59 -17.26 -4.62 53.30
C ASP A 59 -17.67 -5.96 53.97
N GLY A 60 -16.71 -6.81 54.28
CA GLY A 60 -16.91 -8.12 54.90
C GLY A 60 -17.38 -9.22 53.94
N VAL A 61 -17.44 -8.95 52.66
CA VAL A 61 -17.73 -9.92 51.60
C VAL A 61 -16.46 -10.24 50.82
N ARG A 62 -16.19 -11.56 50.67
CA ARG A 62 -15.06 -12.03 49.89
C ARG A 62 -15.42 -12.17 48.42
N TYR A 63 -14.69 -11.46 47.58
CA TYR A 63 -14.76 -11.52 46.12
C TYR A 63 -13.55 -12.26 45.55
N THR A 64 -13.76 -12.92 44.42
CA THR A 64 -12.66 -13.50 43.62
C THR A 64 -12.40 -12.59 42.43
N ARG A 65 -11.14 -12.22 42.17
CA ARG A 65 -10.76 -11.50 40.95
C ARG A 65 -11.03 -12.35 39.71
N GLU A 66 -11.32 -11.72 38.56
CA GLU A 66 -11.35 -12.44 37.30
C GLU A 66 -9.96 -13.05 37.03
N LEU A 67 -9.93 -14.36 36.80
CA LEU A 67 -8.69 -15.12 36.60
C LEU A 67 -8.31 -15.30 35.13
N ASN A 68 -9.19 -14.91 34.20
CA ASN A 68 -8.86 -14.83 32.80
C ASN A 68 -8.11 -13.53 32.49
N THR A 69 -7.34 -13.55 31.43
CA THR A 69 -6.73 -12.34 30.86
C THR A 69 -7.60 -11.80 29.74
N MET A 70 -7.44 -10.52 29.44
CA MET A 70 -8.05 -9.94 28.22
C MET A 70 -7.51 -10.66 26.98
N PRO A 71 -8.33 -10.78 25.90
CA PRO A 71 -7.85 -11.26 24.61
C PRO A 71 -6.66 -10.44 24.14
N GLN A 72 -5.73 -11.07 23.39
CA GLN A 72 -4.52 -10.41 22.88
C GLN A 72 -4.80 -9.11 22.10
N TRP A 73 -5.98 -8.99 21.47
CA TRP A 73 -6.39 -7.80 20.69
C TRP A 73 -6.83 -6.63 21.57
N ALA A 74 -7.08 -6.83 22.85
CA ALA A 74 -7.55 -5.78 23.76
C ALA A 74 -6.51 -4.66 23.96
N GLY A 75 -5.22 -4.98 23.89
CA GLY A 75 -4.16 -3.99 23.95
C GLY A 75 -4.03 -3.19 22.66
N SER A 76 -4.15 -3.85 21.51
CA SER A 76 -3.97 -3.22 20.19
C SER A 76 -5.24 -2.54 19.65
N CYS A 77 -6.42 -2.76 20.25
CA CYS A 77 -7.68 -2.23 19.74
C CYS A 77 -7.86 -0.71 19.92
N TRP A 78 -7.01 -0.05 20.69
CA TRP A 78 -7.07 1.38 20.97
C TRP A 78 -5.71 2.11 20.84
N TYR A 79 -4.65 1.44 20.37
CA TYR A 79 -3.29 1.98 20.29
C TYR A 79 -3.22 3.26 19.45
N TYR A 80 -4.03 3.40 18.39
CA TYR A 80 -4.07 4.58 17.53
C TYR A 80 -4.48 5.85 18.29
N LEU A 81 -5.28 5.73 19.35
CA LEU A 81 -5.59 6.85 20.24
C LEU A 81 -4.40 7.16 21.14
N ARG A 82 -3.75 6.14 21.71
CA ARG A 82 -2.58 6.35 22.57
C ARG A 82 -1.40 6.95 21.81
N TYR A 83 -1.23 6.64 20.52
CA TYR A 83 -0.17 7.22 19.67
C TYR A 83 -0.29 8.75 19.52
N ILE A 84 -1.49 9.29 19.65
CA ILE A 84 -1.73 10.74 19.59
C ILE A 84 -1.11 11.44 20.79
N ASP A 85 -1.12 10.80 21.96
CA ASP A 85 -0.72 11.41 23.24
C ASP A 85 -0.05 10.35 24.13
N PRO A 86 1.13 9.85 23.75
CA PRO A 86 1.75 8.66 24.34
C PRO A 86 2.26 8.87 25.77
N GLU A 87 2.60 10.09 26.14
CA GLU A 87 3.15 10.45 27.45
C GLU A 87 2.09 10.89 28.47
N ASN A 88 0.82 10.87 28.10
CA ASN A 88 -0.26 11.27 28.98
C ASN A 88 -0.54 10.19 30.04
N GLU A 89 -0.24 10.49 31.30
CA GLU A 89 -0.47 9.59 32.43
C GLU A 89 -1.84 9.75 33.09
N SER A 90 -2.60 10.81 32.73
CA SER A 90 -3.83 11.15 33.41
C SER A 90 -5.08 10.66 32.71
N VAL A 91 -5.09 10.66 31.37
CA VAL A 91 -6.23 10.27 30.54
C VAL A 91 -5.79 9.41 29.36
N LEU A 92 -6.74 8.70 28.74
CA LEU A 92 -6.50 7.86 27.57
C LEU A 92 -5.83 8.62 26.44
N VAL A 93 -6.31 9.81 26.16
CA VAL A 93 -5.82 10.79 25.20
C VAL A 93 -6.38 12.16 25.58
N SER A 94 -5.60 13.23 25.40
CA SER A 94 -6.13 14.57 25.67
C SER A 94 -7.24 14.93 24.69
N PRO A 95 -8.35 15.53 25.14
CA PRO A 95 -9.46 15.89 24.25
C PRO A 95 -9.09 16.88 23.14
N GLU A 96 -8.04 17.68 23.34
CA GLU A 96 -7.55 18.62 22.34
C GLU A 96 -6.79 17.87 21.21
N ALA A 97 -5.87 16.98 21.58
CA ALA A 97 -5.12 16.16 20.63
C ALA A 97 -6.04 15.20 19.88
N GLU A 98 -7.01 14.60 20.56
CA GLU A 98 -8.00 13.71 19.93
C GLU A 98 -8.79 14.47 18.87
N ARG A 99 -9.36 15.63 19.18
CA ARG A 99 -10.10 16.44 18.19
C ARG A 99 -9.26 16.88 17.01
N TYR A 100 -7.99 17.20 17.24
CA TYR A 100 -7.09 17.59 16.15
C TYR A 100 -6.79 16.43 15.21
N TRP A 101 -6.39 15.27 15.75
CA TRP A 101 -5.93 14.14 14.94
C TRP A 101 -7.04 13.25 14.40
N MET A 102 -8.14 13.10 15.14
CA MET A 102 -9.28 12.30 14.69
C MET A 102 -10.26 13.09 13.82
N GLY A 103 -10.24 14.43 13.90
CA GLY A 103 -11.08 15.30 13.08
C GLY A 103 -12.55 14.93 13.15
N GLU A 104 -13.19 14.86 11.98
CA GLU A 104 -14.61 14.51 11.84
C GLU A 104 -14.84 13.01 11.53
N HIS A 105 -13.80 12.30 11.10
CA HIS A 105 -13.94 10.98 10.48
C HIS A 105 -13.12 9.86 11.14
N GLY A 106 -12.36 10.16 12.19
CA GLY A 106 -11.39 9.24 12.79
C GLY A 106 -10.04 9.30 12.05
N VAL A 107 -9.24 8.26 12.17
CA VAL A 107 -7.94 8.17 11.47
C VAL A 107 -8.16 8.28 9.96
N ASP A 108 -7.50 9.23 9.30
CA ASP A 108 -7.72 9.55 7.88
C ASP A 108 -7.54 8.33 6.97
N LEU A 109 -6.46 7.58 7.16
CA LEU A 109 -6.14 6.39 6.39
C LEU A 109 -5.57 5.30 7.30
N TYR A 110 -6.21 4.15 7.30
CA TYR A 110 -5.78 2.97 8.04
C TYR A 110 -5.49 1.81 7.09
N VAL A 111 -4.21 1.40 7.02
CA VAL A 111 -3.74 0.37 6.10
C VAL A 111 -3.39 -0.89 6.88
N GLY A 112 -3.90 -2.04 6.45
CA GLY A 112 -3.60 -3.30 7.11
C GLY A 112 -4.11 -4.51 6.35
N GLY A 113 -3.56 -5.70 6.66
CA GLY A 113 -3.92 -6.94 5.99
C GLY A 113 -5.39 -7.33 6.18
N VAL A 114 -5.98 -7.89 5.14
CA VAL A 114 -7.40 -8.31 5.12
C VAL A 114 -7.72 -9.36 6.20
N GLU A 115 -6.74 -10.12 6.68
CA GLU A 115 -6.88 -11.07 7.78
C GLU A 115 -7.34 -10.44 9.10
N HIS A 116 -7.10 -9.14 9.26
CA HIS A 116 -7.52 -8.39 10.44
C HIS A 116 -8.98 -7.93 10.40
N ALA A 117 -9.69 -8.14 9.29
CA ALA A 117 -11.10 -7.76 9.16
C ALA A 117 -12.00 -8.39 10.23
N VAL A 118 -11.74 -9.65 10.59
CA VAL A 118 -12.50 -10.40 11.62
C VAL A 118 -11.79 -10.48 12.97
N LEU A 119 -10.63 -9.86 13.11
CA LEU A 119 -9.80 -9.87 14.33
C LEU A 119 -9.66 -8.43 14.86
N HIS A 120 -8.49 -7.82 14.67
CA HIS A 120 -8.16 -6.50 15.19
C HIS A 120 -9.22 -5.43 14.84
N LEU A 121 -9.70 -5.38 13.59
CA LEU A 121 -10.61 -4.32 13.14
C LEU A 121 -11.97 -4.38 13.82
N LEU A 122 -12.51 -5.58 14.12
CA LEU A 122 -13.73 -5.72 14.90
C LEU A 122 -13.55 -5.26 16.33
N TYR A 123 -12.45 -5.64 16.99
CA TYR A 123 -12.13 -5.19 18.34
C TYR A 123 -11.94 -3.67 18.38
N ALA A 124 -11.16 -3.10 17.46
CA ALA A 124 -10.92 -1.67 17.41
C ALA A 124 -12.22 -0.88 17.22
N ARG A 125 -13.07 -1.31 16.27
CA ARG A 125 -14.37 -0.66 16.02
C ARG A 125 -15.32 -0.77 17.19
N PHE A 126 -15.44 -1.96 17.80
CA PHE A 126 -16.29 -2.15 18.96
C PHE A 126 -15.82 -1.30 20.15
N TRP A 127 -14.53 -1.35 20.45
CA TRP A 127 -13.92 -0.57 21.53
C TRP A 127 -14.09 0.93 21.32
N HIS A 128 -13.89 1.40 20.12
CA HIS A 128 -14.08 2.82 19.77
C HIS A 128 -15.54 3.27 19.98
N LYS A 129 -16.51 2.44 19.59
CA LYS A 129 -17.94 2.74 19.82
C LYS A 129 -18.28 2.83 21.31
N VAL A 130 -17.70 1.95 22.13
CA VAL A 130 -17.86 2.04 23.59
C VAL A 130 -17.24 3.33 24.14
N LEU A 131 -16.03 3.70 23.68
CA LEU A 131 -15.39 4.96 24.07
C LEU A 131 -16.21 6.18 23.63
N PHE A 132 -16.83 6.12 22.46
CA PHE A 132 -17.73 7.17 21.99
C PHE A 132 -18.99 7.27 22.87
N ASP A 133 -19.63 6.16 23.19
CA ASP A 133 -20.82 6.14 24.05
C ASP A 133 -20.52 6.65 25.48
N LEU A 134 -19.28 6.43 25.95
CA LEU A 134 -18.77 6.96 27.23
C LEU A 134 -18.26 8.42 27.16
N GLY A 135 -18.19 9.01 25.97
CA GLY A 135 -17.76 10.41 25.78
C GLY A 135 -16.23 10.63 25.82
N HIS A 136 -15.43 9.58 25.63
CA HIS A 136 -13.97 9.66 25.62
C HIS A 136 -13.39 10.02 24.26
N VAL A 137 -14.13 9.81 23.17
CA VAL A 137 -13.78 10.18 21.80
C VAL A 137 -14.92 10.89 21.10
N THR A 138 -14.62 11.68 20.08
CA THR A 138 -15.61 12.54 19.39
C THR A 138 -16.18 11.90 18.12
N THR A 139 -15.49 10.92 17.54
CA THR A 139 -15.91 10.25 16.29
C THR A 139 -16.60 8.92 16.58
N ARG A 140 -17.61 8.57 15.75
CA ARG A 140 -18.37 7.31 15.89
C ARG A 140 -17.63 6.10 15.33
N GLU A 141 -16.76 6.32 14.36
CA GLU A 141 -15.96 5.29 13.71
C GLU A 141 -14.48 5.58 13.94
N PRO A 142 -13.64 4.56 14.14
CA PRO A 142 -12.22 4.76 14.40
C PRO A 142 -11.43 5.21 13.16
N PHE A 143 -11.88 4.83 11.95
CA PHE A 143 -11.14 5.00 10.71
C PHE A 143 -12.02 5.65 9.64
N GLY A 144 -11.57 6.75 9.04
CA GLY A 144 -12.22 7.44 7.94
C GLY A 144 -12.13 6.65 6.63
N ARG A 145 -10.94 6.14 6.32
CA ARG A 145 -10.69 5.26 5.18
C ARG A 145 -9.91 4.04 5.62
N LEU A 146 -10.45 2.85 5.36
CA LEU A 146 -9.77 1.58 5.55
C LEU A 146 -9.27 1.06 4.19
N PHE A 147 -8.00 0.68 4.11
CA PHE A 147 -7.42 0.07 2.92
C PHE A 147 -6.74 -1.27 3.28
N ASN A 148 -7.18 -2.35 2.66
CA ASN A 148 -6.57 -3.66 2.84
C ASN A 148 -5.73 -4.02 1.62
N GLN A 149 -4.42 -4.21 1.81
CA GLN A 149 -3.53 -4.67 0.75
C GLN A 149 -3.73 -6.17 0.48
N GLY A 150 -3.50 -6.56 -0.79
CA GLY A 150 -3.49 -7.96 -1.21
C GLY A 150 -2.29 -8.73 -0.62
N TYR A 151 -2.33 -10.05 -0.75
CA TYR A 151 -1.23 -10.91 -0.31
C TYR A 151 -0.11 -10.95 -1.34
N ILE A 152 1.12 -10.97 -0.86
CA ILE A 152 2.25 -11.45 -1.65
C ILE A 152 2.23 -12.98 -1.55
N LEU A 153 2.19 -13.63 -2.71
CA LEU A 153 2.13 -15.08 -2.85
C LEU A 153 3.47 -15.61 -3.34
N ALA A 154 3.89 -16.76 -2.84
CA ALA A 154 5.13 -17.40 -3.27
C ALA A 154 4.97 -18.92 -3.31
N ASP A 155 5.89 -19.58 -4.02
CA ASP A 155 6.01 -21.01 -3.98
C ASP A 155 6.41 -21.49 -2.60
N ALA A 156 5.75 -22.56 -2.15
CA ALA A 156 6.08 -23.28 -0.94
C ALA A 156 6.23 -24.76 -1.30
N PHE A 157 6.92 -25.53 -0.49
CA PHE A 157 7.21 -26.92 -0.79
C PHE A 157 6.89 -27.82 0.41
N GLN A 158 6.34 -28.99 0.12
CA GLN A 158 6.00 -29.99 1.11
C GLN A 158 6.75 -31.30 0.86
N ASP A 159 7.24 -31.91 1.94
CA ASP A 159 7.78 -33.28 1.90
C ASP A 159 6.66 -34.32 1.68
N GLU A 160 7.03 -35.57 1.56
CA GLU A 160 6.08 -36.69 1.37
C GLU A 160 5.02 -36.81 2.48
N ARG A 161 5.28 -36.25 3.67
CA ARG A 161 4.36 -36.23 4.82
C ARG A 161 3.45 -35.02 4.83
N GLY A 162 3.59 -34.12 3.84
CA GLY A 162 2.86 -32.86 3.78
C GLY A 162 3.39 -31.76 4.71
N VAL A 163 4.61 -31.91 5.23
CA VAL A 163 5.25 -30.92 6.09
C VAL A 163 5.98 -29.90 5.21
N TYR A 164 5.76 -28.60 5.48
CA TYR A 164 6.44 -27.53 4.75
C TYR A 164 7.95 -27.53 5.06
N VAL A 165 8.74 -27.38 4.01
CA VAL A 165 10.22 -27.24 4.06
C VAL A 165 10.62 -25.83 3.65
N GLU A 166 11.84 -25.41 4.01
CA GLU A 166 12.34 -24.09 3.65
C GLU A 166 12.47 -23.95 2.12
N ALA A 167 11.79 -22.99 1.54
CA ALA A 167 11.77 -22.81 0.09
C ALA A 167 13.13 -22.45 -0.48
N SER A 168 13.99 -21.77 0.30
CA SER A 168 15.38 -21.42 -0.06
C SER A 168 16.27 -22.65 -0.27
N ASP A 169 15.96 -23.77 0.38
CA ASP A 169 16.77 -24.98 0.34
C ASP A 169 16.36 -25.93 -0.80
N VAL A 170 15.25 -25.58 -1.49
CA VAL A 170 14.71 -26.39 -2.59
C VAL A 170 15.36 -26.00 -3.91
N ILE A 171 15.80 -26.98 -4.67
CA ILE A 171 16.36 -26.81 -6.00
C ILE A 171 15.48 -27.45 -7.05
N GLU A 172 15.38 -26.80 -8.21
CA GLU A 172 14.70 -27.34 -9.39
C GLU A 172 15.69 -28.14 -10.27
N ARG A 173 15.33 -29.38 -10.62
CA ARG A 173 16.06 -30.24 -11.55
C ARG A 173 15.06 -30.87 -12.52
N ASP A 174 15.23 -30.67 -13.80
CA ASP A 174 14.39 -31.24 -14.87
C ASP A 174 12.87 -31.00 -14.69
N GLY A 175 12.50 -29.86 -14.09
CA GLY A 175 11.11 -29.48 -13.86
C GLY A 175 10.48 -30.09 -12.59
N ALA A 176 11.23 -30.87 -11.81
CA ALA A 176 10.84 -31.35 -10.49
C ALA A 176 11.64 -30.61 -9.40
N HIS A 177 11.15 -30.60 -8.17
CA HIS A 177 11.71 -29.86 -7.05
C HIS A 177 12.25 -30.83 -5.99
N PHE A 178 13.43 -30.53 -5.45
CA PHE A 178 14.13 -31.42 -4.53
C PHE A 178 14.68 -30.68 -3.32
N LEU A 179 14.55 -31.26 -2.14
CA LEU A 179 15.31 -30.92 -0.94
C LEU A 179 16.43 -31.97 -0.77
N GLY A 180 17.64 -31.59 -1.13
CA GLY A 180 18.72 -32.56 -1.26
C GLY A 180 18.44 -33.55 -2.41
N ASP A 181 18.22 -34.83 -2.07
CA ASP A 181 17.86 -35.90 -3.01
C ASP A 181 16.38 -36.29 -2.96
N ASP A 182 15.62 -35.75 -1.99
CA ASP A 182 14.22 -36.07 -1.80
C ASP A 182 13.34 -35.13 -2.65
N GLU A 183 12.43 -35.69 -3.45
CA GLU A 183 11.47 -34.92 -4.23
C GLU A 183 10.44 -34.27 -3.30
N VAL A 184 10.12 -32.98 -3.55
CA VAL A 184 9.14 -32.22 -2.78
C VAL A 184 8.02 -31.70 -3.70
N THR A 185 6.82 -31.61 -3.15
CA THR A 185 5.64 -31.13 -3.88
C THR A 185 5.55 -29.61 -3.79
N ARG A 186 5.50 -28.93 -4.93
CA ARG A 186 5.27 -27.49 -5.01
C ARG A 186 3.82 -27.14 -4.67
N VAL A 187 3.65 -26.16 -3.77
CA VAL A 187 2.37 -25.58 -3.37
C VAL A 187 2.48 -24.05 -3.53
N TYR A 188 1.39 -23.38 -3.84
CA TYR A 188 1.37 -21.95 -4.02
C TYR A 188 0.49 -21.28 -2.95
N GLY A 189 1.02 -20.31 -2.23
CA GLY A 189 0.27 -19.71 -1.13
C GLY A 189 0.84 -18.36 -0.64
N LYS A 190 0.19 -17.80 0.39
CA LYS A 190 0.63 -16.55 1.03
C LYS A 190 2.08 -16.69 1.52
N MET A 191 2.93 -15.73 1.13
CA MET A 191 4.29 -15.66 1.64
C MET A 191 4.29 -15.49 3.17
N GLY A 192 5.06 -16.32 3.87
CA GLY A 192 5.17 -16.20 5.32
C GLY A 192 5.82 -17.41 6.00
N LYS A 193 6.09 -17.25 7.30
CA LYS A 193 6.80 -18.24 8.11
C LYS A 193 6.10 -19.60 8.20
N SER A 194 4.77 -19.63 8.18
CA SER A 194 3.99 -20.88 8.28
C SER A 194 4.15 -21.79 7.07
N LEU A 195 4.35 -21.23 5.89
CA LEU A 195 4.59 -21.96 4.64
C LEU A 195 6.09 -22.08 4.33
N LYS A 196 6.96 -21.48 5.15
CA LYS A 196 8.42 -21.47 4.98
C LYS A 196 8.87 -20.99 3.60
N ASN A 197 8.16 -20.04 3.05
CA ASN A 197 8.38 -19.46 1.71
C ASN A 197 8.64 -17.95 1.77
N SER A 198 9.07 -17.44 2.92
CA SER A 198 9.39 -16.02 3.09
C SER A 198 10.75 -15.69 2.46
N VAL A 199 10.82 -14.53 1.80
CA VAL A 199 12.06 -13.92 1.35
C VAL A 199 12.54 -12.97 2.44
N ASN A 200 13.84 -13.06 2.78
CA ASN A 200 14.45 -12.17 3.76
C ASN A 200 14.72 -10.80 3.09
N PRO A 201 14.12 -9.70 3.58
CA PRO A 201 14.38 -8.37 3.04
C PRO A 201 15.86 -7.97 3.08
N ASP A 202 16.62 -8.41 4.09
CA ASP A 202 18.04 -8.05 4.25
C ASP A 202 18.88 -8.54 3.07
N GLU A 203 18.61 -9.74 2.54
CA GLU A 203 19.29 -10.29 1.36
C GLU A 203 19.02 -9.42 0.10
N ILE A 204 17.79 -8.93 -0.03
CA ILE A 204 17.44 -8.02 -1.14
C ILE A 204 18.09 -6.65 -0.96
N PHE A 205 18.20 -6.15 0.28
CA PHE A 205 18.88 -4.89 0.56
C PHE A 205 20.36 -4.95 0.23
N GLU A 206 21.02 -6.07 0.55
CA GLU A 206 22.45 -6.26 0.26
C GLU A 206 22.72 -6.37 -1.24
N GLU A 207 21.85 -7.02 -2.01
CA GLU A 207 22.05 -7.25 -3.44
C GLU A 207 21.59 -6.08 -4.31
N TYR A 208 20.42 -5.49 -4.01
CA TYR A 208 19.76 -4.50 -4.89
C TYR A 208 19.56 -3.12 -4.26
N GLY A 209 19.68 -3.01 -2.95
CA GLY A 209 19.38 -1.78 -2.21
C GLY A 209 17.92 -1.62 -1.81
N VAL A 210 17.69 -0.86 -0.75
CA VAL A 210 16.36 -0.64 -0.14
C VAL A 210 15.38 0.03 -1.11
N ASP A 211 15.81 1.06 -1.85
CA ASP A 211 14.95 1.76 -2.81
C ASP A 211 14.44 0.83 -3.92
N THR A 212 15.26 -0.14 -4.32
CA THR A 212 14.84 -1.15 -5.30
C THR A 212 13.72 -2.03 -4.75
N LEU A 213 13.83 -2.52 -3.50
CA LEU A 213 12.77 -3.31 -2.89
C LEU A 213 11.48 -2.50 -2.73
N ARG A 214 11.57 -1.27 -2.21
CA ARG A 214 10.41 -0.38 -2.04
C ARG A 214 9.66 -0.16 -3.35
N LEU A 215 10.39 0.19 -4.41
CA LEU A 215 9.81 0.37 -5.74
C LEU A 215 9.23 -0.92 -6.31
N TYR A 216 9.89 -2.05 -6.11
CA TYR A 216 9.42 -3.34 -6.60
C TYR A 216 8.09 -3.72 -5.95
N GLU A 217 7.96 -3.61 -4.63
CA GLU A 217 6.71 -3.88 -3.90
C GLU A 217 5.57 -2.97 -4.38
N MET A 218 5.85 -1.69 -4.61
CA MET A 218 4.86 -0.75 -5.12
C MET A 218 4.50 -0.99 -6.60
N PHE A 219 5.43 -1.53 -7.39
CA PHE A 219 5.24 -1.72 -8.84
C PHE A 219 4.62 -3.07 -9.22
N MET A 220 4.65 -4.09 -8.37
CA MET A 220 4.16 -5.45 -8.64
C MET A 220 2.72 -5.50 -9.19
N GLY A 221 1.89 -4.51 -8.94
CA GLY A 221 0.51 -4.38 -9.39
C GLY A 221 -0.36 -3.57 -8.41
N PRO A 222 -1.69 -3.51 -8.62
CA PRO A 222 -2.58 -2.83 -7.71
C PRO A 222 -2.41 -3.32 -6.27
N LEU A 223 -2.31 -2.38 -5.34
CA LEU A 223 -1.97 -2.67 -3.94
C LEU A 223 -3.00 -3.57 -3.24
N ASP A 224 -4.27 -3.50 -3.63
CA ASP A 224 -5.38 -4.28 -3.08
C ASP A 224 -5.52 -5.70 -3.66
N THR A 225 -4.66 -6.07 -4.61
CA THR A 225 -4.72 -7.35 -5.29
C THR A 225 -3.53 -8.23 -4.93
N SER A 226 -3.79 -9.52 -4.63
CA SER A 226 -2.71 -10.48 -4.36
C SER A 226 -1.82 -10.70 -5.59
N ARG A 227 -0.50 -10.75 -5.39
CA ARG A 227 0.51 -10.81 -6.44
C ARG A 227 1.56 -11.87 -6.16
N PRO A 228 2.09 -12.53 -7.21
CA PRO A 228 3.22 -13.44 -7.07
C PRO A 228 4.50 -12.64 -6.82
N TRP A 229 5.31 -13.11 -5.88
CA TRP A 229 6.69 -12.66 -5.72
C TRP A 229 7.57 -13.26 -6.82
N SER A 230 8.43 -12.45 -7.39
CA SER A 230 9.44 -12.88 -8.33
C SER A 230 10.73 -12.09 -8.13
N THR A 231 11.72 -12.68 -7.48
CA THR A 231 13.02 -12.02 -7.28
C THR A 231 13.68 -11.64 -8.62
N ARG A 232 13.40 -12.40 -9.67
CA ARG A 232 13.91 -12.10 -11.03
C ARG A 232 13.42 -10.75 -11.56
N ASP A 233 12.19 -10.35 -11.23
CA ASP A 233 11.59 -9.13 -11.76
C ASP A 233 12.11 -7.86 -11.08
N ILE A 234 12.75 -8.00 -9.90
CA ILE A 234 13.43 -6.92 -9.17
C ILE A 234 14.49 -6.23 -10.06
N VAL A 235 15.17 -6.99 -10.91
CA VAL A 235 16.23 -6.48 -11.81
C VAL A 235 15.71 -5.36 -12.71
N GLY A 236 14.44 -5.41 -13.14
CA GLY A 236 13.83 -4.37 -13.96
C GLY A 236 13.79 -3.01 -13.24
N VAL A 237 13.38 -3.04 -11.98
CA VAL A 237 13.30 -1.85 -11.13
C VAL A 237 14.69 -1.34 -10.74
N HIS A 238 15.62 -2.24 -10.44
CA HIS A 238 17.01 -1.89 -10.16
C HIS A 238 17.65 -1.14 -11.35
N ARG A 239 17.45 -1.64 -12.57
CA ARG A 239 17.92 -0.98 -13.80
C ARG A 239 17.27 0.40 -14.02
N PHE A 240 16.04 0.58 -13.60
CA PHE A 240 15.39 1.88 -13.64
C PHE A 240 16.12 2.88 -12.73
N LEU A 241 16.38 2.55 -11.47
CA LEU A 241 17.14 3.44 -10.56
C LEU A 241 18.54 3.73 -11.06
N GLN A 242 19.25 2.73 -11.62
CA GLN A 242 20.55 2.94 -12.25
C GLN A 242 20.46 3.89 -13.44
N ARG A 243 19.36 3.88 -14.20
CA ARG A 243 19.14 4.80 -15.32
C ARG A 243 18.82 6.20 -14.82
N VAL A 244 17.97 6.32 -13.78
CA VAL A 244 17.73 7.62 -13.11
C VAL A 244 19.06 8.23 -12.70
N TRP A 245 19.91 7.50 -12.01
CA TRP A 245 21.22 7.99 -11.60
C TRP A 245 22.06 8.51 -12.78
N ARG A 246 22.17 7.72 -13.84
CA ARG A 246 22.97 8.07 -15.03
C ARG A 246 22.42 9.22 -15.85
N ASN A 247 21.12 9.47 -15.80
CA ASN A 247 20.53 10.65 -16.44
C ASN A 247 20.93 11.95 -15.71
N PHE A 248 21.09 11.89 -14.38
CA PHE A 248 21.41 13.05 -13.55
C PHE A 248 22.91 13.23 -13.27
N ILE A 249 23.67 12.16 -13.26
CA ILE A 249 25.07 12.13 -12.85
C ILE A 249 25.93 11.52 -13.96
N ASP A 250 26.92 12.25 -14.39
CA ASP A 250 27.93 11.75 -15.33
C ASP A 250 28.73 10.61 -14.68
N PRO A 251 28.76 9.40 -15.27
CA PRO A 251 29.41 8.25 -14.66
C PRO A 251 30.95 8.37 -14.56
N ASP A 252 31.58 9.18 -15.40
CA ASP A 252 33.02 9.31 -15.47
C ASP A 252 33.53 10.43 -14.54
N SER A 253 32.88 11.60 -14.56
CA SER A 253 33.28 12.76 -13.75
C SER A 253 32.55 12.85 -12.39
N GLY A 254 31.37 12.25 -12.26
CA GLY A 254 30.48 12.40 -11.08
C GLY A 254 29.80 13.76 -11.02
N GLU A 255 29.86 14.56 -12.05
CA GLU A 255 29.23 15.88 -12.14
C GLU A 255 27.72 15.76 -12.45
N LEU A 256 26.94 16.79 -12.06
CA LEU A 256 25.53 16.91 -12.41
C LEU A 256 25.35 17.22 -13.89
N LEU A 257 24.46 16.49 -14.54
CA LEU A 257 24.05 16.68 -15.93
C LEU A 257 22.74 17.49 -15.97
N ILE A 258 22.72 18.70 -15.41
CA ILE A 258 21.56 19.58 -15.38
C ILE A 258 21.85 20.84 -16.20
N SER A 259 20.89 21.29 -17.00
CA SER A 259 20.92 22.55 -17.72
C SER A 259 20.27 23.67 -16.94
N ASP A 260 20.62 24.92 -17.23
CA ASP A 260 19.94 26.09 -16.65
C ASP A 260 18.67 26.48 -17.44
N GLU A 261 18.32 25.70 -18.46
CA GLU A 261 17.15 25.95 -19.31
C GLU A 261 15.99 25.01 -18.91
N PRO A 262 14.74 25.51 -18.91
CA PRO A 262 13.57 24.67 -18.66
C PRO A 262 13.30 23.73 -19.84
N SER A 263 12.50 22.69 -19.60
CA SER A 263 11.97 21.83 -20.65
C SER A 263 11.07 22.59 -21.63
N SER A 264 10.88 22.05 -22.82
CA SER A 264 10.01 22.64 -23.83
C SER A 264 9.31 21.57 -24.67
N GLY A 265 8.22 21.94 -25.32
CA GLY A 265 7.50 21.08 -26.25
C GLY A 265 6.98 19.79 -25.62
N GLU A 266 7.30 18.64 -26.23
CA GLU A 266 6.80 17.33 -25.78
C GLU A 266 7.27 16.95 -24.37
N LEU A 267 8.51 17.31 -24.00
CA LEU A 267 9.05 17.01 -22.69
C LEU A 267 8.37 17.82 -21.58
N GLU A 268 8.11 19.10 -21.81
CA GLU A 268 7.37 19.97 -20.90
C GLU A 268 5.94 19.43 -20.67
N MET A 269 5.25 19.10 -21.76
CA MET A 269 3.91 18.48 -21.67
C MET A 269 3.98 17.16 -20.90
N LEU A 270 4.94 16.30 -21.17
CA LEU A 270 5.11 15.02 -20.49
C LEU A 270 5.39 15.21 -18.99
N LEU A 271 6.21 16.20 -18.61
CA LEU A 271 6.47 16.55 -17.21
C LEU A 271 5.19 16.89 -16.46
N HIS A 272 4.37 17.79 -17.02
CA HIS A 272 3.12 18.23 -16.41
C HIS A 272 2.08 17.09 -16.33
N LYS A 273 1.92 16.29 -17.40
CA LYS A 273 1.07 15.09 -17.42
C LYS A 273 1.52 14.05 -16.38
N THR A 274 2.83 13.84 -16.27
CA THR A 274 3.38 12.90 -15.27
C THR A 274 3.11 13.41 -13.85
N THR A 275 3.29 14.71 -13.61
CA THR A 275 3.04 15.32 -12.29
C THR A 275 1.58 15.17 -11.87
N GLU A 276 0.62 15.45 -12.76
CA GLU A 276 -0.81 15.24 -12.51
C GLU A 276 -1.11 13.76 -12.21
N ALA A 277 -0.67 12.87 -13.11
CA ALA A 277 -0.99 11.46 -13.02
C ALA A 277 -0.38 10.83 -11.76
N VAL A 278 0.87 11.13 -11.43
CA VAL A 278 1.52 10.63 -10.20
C VAL A 278 0.84 11.19 -8.95
N THR A 279 0.45 12.47 -8.95
CA THR A 279 -0.29 13.07 -7.83
C THR A 279 -1.61 12.32 -7.59
N THR A 280 -2.41 12.14 -8.63
CA THR A 280 -3.69 11.42 -8.57
C THR A 280 -3.50 9.96 -8.15
N ASP A 281 -2.51 9.28 -8.69
CA ASP A 281 -2.20 7.89 -8.37
C ASP A 281 -1.74 7.73 -6.92
N MET A 282 -0.92 8.64 -6.39
CA MET A 282 -0.48 8.63 -4.99
C MET A 282 -1.64 8.85 -4.01
N GLU A 283 -2.55 9.80 -4.29
CA GLU A 283 -3.74 10.06 -3.48
C GLU A 283 -4.68 8.85 -3.41
N ASN A 284 -4.75 8.07 -4.50
CA ASN A 284 -5.59 6.89 -4.62
C ASN A 284 -4.89 5.57 -4.28
N LEU A 285 -3.62 5.60 -3.87
CA LEU A 285 -2.80 4.42 -3.57
C LEU A 285 -2.58 3.49 -4.79
N HIS A 286 -2.59 4.08 -5.99
CA HIS A 286 -2.30 3.40 -7.26
C HIS A 286 -0.79 3.45 -7.57
N PHE A 287 0.04 2.99 -6.64
CA PHE A 287 1.50 3.12 -6.73
C PHE A 287 2.11 2.50 -7.98
N ASN A 288 1.56 1.38 -8.46
CA ASN A 288 2.05 0.71 -9.65
C ASN A 288 1.91 1.57 -10.91
N THR A 289 0.84 2.33 -11.05
CA THR A 289 0.66 3.27 -12.16
C THR A 289 1.52 4.51 -11.98
N ALA A 290 1.66 5.05 -10.77
CA ALA A 290 2.60 6.13 -10.48
C ALA A 290 4.04 5.78 -10.89
N VAL A 291 4.51 4.58 -10.51
CA VAL A 291 5.83 4.09 -10.91
C VAL A 291 5.94 3.96 -12.42
N ALA A 292 4.91 3.44 -13.12
CA ALA A 292 4.92 3.34 -14.58
C ALA A 292 5.06 4.71 -15.26
N ARG A 293 4.38 5.77 -14.75
CA ARG A 293 4.53 7.14 -15.25
C ARG A 293 5.95 7.68 -15.07
N LEU A 294 6.57 7.38 -13.93
CA LEU A 294 7.96 7.76 -13.69
C LEU A 294 8.94 7.01 -14.61
N PHE A 295 8.65 5.75 -14.97
CA PHE A 295 9.43 5.04 -16.00
C PHE A 295 9.29 5.72 -17.36
N GLU A 296 8.10 6.14 -17.77
CA GLU A 296 7.85 6.83 -19.04
C GLU A 296 8.64 8.14 -19.10
N LEU A 297 8.54 8.99 -18.07
CA LEU A 297 9.27 10.25 -18.02
C LEU A 297 10.78 10.02 -18.01
N ASN A 298 11.29 9.08 -17.19
CA ASN A 298 12.72 8.78 -17.15
C ASN A 298 13.26 8.25 -18.50
N ASN A 299 12.42 7.51 -19.27
CA ASN A 299 12.81 7.05 -20.60
C ASN A 299 12.91 8.20 -21.61
N ALA A 300 12.07 9.22 -21.50
CA ALA A 300 12.15 10.41 -22.34
C ALA A 300 13.46 11.19 -22.11
N LEU A 301 14.01 11.13 -20.89
CA LEU A 301 15.27 11.80 -20.55
C LEU A 301 16.52 11.11 -21.12
N VAL A 302 16.44 9.88 -21.61
CA VAL A 302 17.62 9.14 -22.12
C VAL A 302 18.25 9.80 -23.35
N GLY A 303 17.49 10.64 -24.07
CA GLY A 303 17.98 11.36 -25.24
C GLY A 303 18.56 12.75 -24.95
N GLU A 304 18.41 13.23 -23.73
CA GLU A 304 18.87 14.56 -23.31
C GLU A 304 20.36 14.52 -22.92
N GLU A 305 21.15 15.44 -23.41
CA GLU A 305 22.56 15.60 -22.97
C GLU A 305 22.63 16.12 -21.52
N ARG A 306 21.68 16.97 -21.15
CA ARG A 306 21.52 17.53 -19.80
C ARG A 306 20.02 17.61 -19.45
N ILE A 307 19.70 17.28 -18.24
CA ILE A 307 18.32 17.33 -17.73
C ILE A 307 17.89 18.79 -17.55
N PRO A 308 16.76 19.21 -18.11
CA PRO A 308 16.21 20.55 -17.90
C PRO A 308 15.97 20.86 -16.41
N GLU A 309 16.14 22.13 -16.00
CA GLU A 309 16.07 22.58 -14.60
C GLU A 309 14.76 22.20 -13.93
N ASP A 310 13.64 22.41 -14.61
CA ASP A 310 12.30 22.09 -14.10
C ASP A 310 12.10 20.58 -13.90
N VAL A 311 12.56 19.75 -14.83
CA VAL A 311 12.55 18.29 -14.69
C VAL A 311 13.44 17.85 -13.53
N ALA A 312 14.63 18.42 -13.41
CA ALA A 312 15.55 18.12 -12.32
C ALA A 312 14.97 18.50 -10.95
N SER A 313 14.21 19.56 -10.90
CA SER A 313 13.48 19.98 -9.68
C SER A 313 12.28 19.09 -9.37
N VAL A 314 11.52 18.63 -10.36
CA VAL A 314 10.24 17.93 -10.18
C VAL A 314 10.41 16.42 -10.01
N PHE A 315 11.17 15.78 -10.90
CA PHE A 315 11.27 14.32 -10.96
C PHE A 315 11.71 13.66 -9.64
N PRO A 316 12.78 14.13 -8.95
CA PRO A 316 13.17 13.55 -7.67
C PRO A 316 12.08 13.67 -6.60
N ARG A 317 11.34 14.78 -6.56
CA ARG A 317 10.25 14.98 -5.59
C ARG A 317 9.08 14.02 -5.82
N LEU A 318 8.74 13.73 -7.08
CA LEU A 318 7.72 12.74 -7.42
C LEU A 318 8.16 11.30 -7.06
N LEU A 319 9.45 11.00 -7.20
CA LEU A 319 10.00 9.68 -6.90
C LEU A 319 10.29 9.47 -5.41
N ALA A 320 10.56 10.53 -4.64
CA ALA A 320 11.03 10.47 -3.26
C ALA A 320 10.18 9.61 -2.31
N PRO A 321 8.84 9.62 -2.33
CA PRO A 321 8.05 8.76 -1.45
C PRO A 321 8.32 7.26 -1.64
N MET A 322 8.74 6.86 -2.82
CA MET A 322 8.96 5.45 -3.20
C MET A 322 10.44 5.05 -3.16
N ALA A 323 11.36 5.96 -3.49
CA ALA A 323 12.81 5.74 -3.52
C ALA A 323 13.56 6.88 -2.81
N PRO A 324 13.43 6.98 -1.47
CA PRO A 324 13.90 8.15 -0.72
C PRO A 324 15.42 8.33 -0.73
N HIS A 325 16.22 7.26 -0.78
CA HIS A 325 17.68 7.38 -0.63
C HIS A 325 18.33 7.95 -1.87
N ILE A 326 18.00 7.43 -3.06
CA ILE A 326 18.55 7.96 -4.32
C ILE A 326 18.10 9.40 -4.58
N THR A 327 16.83 9.72 -4.24
CA THR A 327 16.30 11.06 -4.45
C THR A 327 16.86 12.07 -3.46
N GLU A 328 17.09 11.68 -2.21
CA GLU A 328 17.77 12.53 -1.22
C GLU A 328 19.20 12.84 -1.65
N GLU A 329 19.95 11.85 -2.15
CA GLU A 329 21.32 12.05 -2.65
C GLU A 329 21.35 12.99 -3.86
N LEU A 330 20.44 12.80 -4.84
CA LEU A 330 20.30 13.70 -5.98
C LEU A 330 19.96 15.13 -5.53
N TRP A 331 19.02 15.27 -4.61
CA TRP A 331 18.58 16.54 -4.06
C TRP A 331 19.71 17.30 -3.36
N HIS A 332 20.49 16.57 -2.56
CA HIS A 332 21.68 17.15 -1.90
C HIS A 332 22.74 17.58 -2.91
N ARG A 333 23.02 16.77 -3.93
CA ARG A 333 23.99 17.12 -5.00
C ARG A 333 23.58 18.35 -5.80
N MET A 334 22.26 18.56 -5.96
CA MET A 334 21.73 19.78 -6.60
C MET A 334 21.86 21.03 -5.70
N GLY A 335 22.46 20.92 -4.52
CA GLY A 335 22.76 22.05 -3.63
C GLY A 335 21.69 22.35 -2.60
N HIS A 336 20.68 21.50 -2.44
CA HIS A 336 19.68 21.65 -1.39
C HIS A 336 20.24 21.16 -0.06
N HIS A 337 20.07 21.97 1.01
CA HIS A 337 20.57 21.66 2.35
C HIS A 337 19.53 21.00 3.25
N GLU A 338 18.24 21.19 2.96
CA GLU A 338 17.15 20.52 3.66
C GLU A 338 16.75 19.25 2.93
N SER A 339 16.27 18.26 3.69
CA SER A 339 15.78 16.99 3.14
C SER A 339 14.67 17.21 2.12
N ILE A 340 14.70 16.43 1.03
CA ILE A 340 13.65 16.38 0.00
C ILE A 340 12.28 16.06 0.61
N ALA A 341 12.24 15.34 1.73
CA ALA A 341 10.99 15.03 2.45
C ALA A 341 10.26 16.26 3.00
N LYS A 342 10.97 17.40 3.13
CA LYS A 342 10.39 18.70 3.54
C LYS A 342 10.03 19.59 2.35
N ALA A 343 10.43 19.22 1.13
CA ALA A 343 10.10 19.97 -0.06
C ALA A 343 8.60 19.89 -0.37
N SER A 344 8.04 20.96 -0.91
CA SER A 344 6.64 20.98 -1.33
C SER A 344 6.42 19.99 -2.48
N TRP A 345 5.27 19.33 -2.47
CA TRP A 345 4.87 18.48 -3.59
C TRP A 345 4.80 19.30 -4.89
N PRO A 346 5.26 18.75 -6.03
CA PRO A 346 5.25 19.46 -7.29
C PRO A 346 3.84 19.80 -7.77
N THR A 347 3.68 20.95 -8.40
CA THR A 347 2.45 21.37 -9.06
C THR A 347 2.58 21.23 -10.57
N TYR A 348 1.44 21.14 -11.26
CA TYR A 348 1.38 21.10 -12.73
C TYR A 348 0.48 22.22 -13.25
N ASP A 349 0.69 22.59 -14.51
CA ASP A 349 -0.18 23.54 -15.21
C ASP A 349 -1.23 22.76 -16.02
N PRO A 350 -2.53 22.92 -15.73
CA PRO A 350 -3.60 22.26 -16.47
C PRO A 350 -3.67 22.65 -17.96
N GLU A 351 -3.18 23.83 -18.33
CA GLU A 351 -3.19 24.28 -19.73
C GLU A 351 -2.18 23.49 -20.57
N LEU A 352 -1.03 23.10 -19.97
CA LEU A 352 0.03 22.36 -20.63
C LEU A 352 -0.25 20.85 -20.78
N ILE A 353 -1.24 20.31 -20.07
CA ILE A 353 -1.62 18.89 -20.19
C ILE A 353 -2.78 18.65 -21.15
N THR A 354 -3.40 19.73 -21.66
CA THR A 354 -4.50 19.62 -22.61
C THR A 354 -3.97 19.16 -23.96
N GLU A 355 -4.36 17.97 -24.39
CA GLU A 355 -4.04 17.49 -25.72
C GLU A 355 -4.83 18.31 -26.75
N GLU A 356 -4.12 19.00 -27.64
CA GLU A 356 -4.76 19.68 -28.77
C GLU A 356 -5.27 18.68 -29.81
N THR A 357 -4.62 17.50 -29.90
CA THR A 357 -4.96 16.44 -30.88
C THR A 357 -5.07 15.07 -30.22
N THR A 358 -5.85 14.18 -30.82
CA THR A 358 -5.98 12.78 -30.43
C THR A 358 -6.15 11.88 -31.66
N THR A 359 -5.85 10.58 -31.49
CA THR A 359 -6.04 9.60 -32.56
C THR A 359 -7.49 9.15 -32.66
N MET A 360 -8.19 9.57 -33.69
CA MET A 360 -9.53 9.11 -34.06
C MET A 360 -9.46 7.80 -34.86
N VAL A 361 -10.11 6.76 -34.37
CA VAL A 361 -10.22 5.47 -35.09
C VAL A 361 -11.40 5.53 -36.05
N VAL A 362 -11.13 5.29 -37.36
CA VAL A 362 -12.17 5.22 -38.38
C VAL A 362 -12.49 3.75 -38.69
N GLN A 363 -13.76 3.41 -38.54
CA GLN A 363 -14.30 2.08 -38.86
C GLN A 363 -15.23 2.11 -40.07
N VAL A 364 -15.19 1.07 -40.89
CA VAL A 364 -16.18 0.82 -41.94
C VAL A 364 -16.77 -0.58 -41.68
N ASN A 365 -18.10 -0.61 -41.52
CA ASN A 365 -18.87 -1.83 -41.21
C ASN A 365 -18.25 -2.59 -39.99
N GLY A 366 -17.91 -1.85 -38.92
CA GLY A 366 -17.38 -2.37 -37.65
C GLY A 366 -15.90 -2.81 -37.67
N LYS A 367 -15.19 -2.62 -38.79
CA LYS A 367 -13.76 -2.95 -38.89
C LYS A 367 -12.93 -1.69 -38.98
N VAL A 368 -11.88 -1.57 -38.19
CA VAL A 368 -10.92 -0.47 -38.22
C VAL A 368 -10.26 -0.41 -39.60
N ARG A 369 -10.31 0.79 -40.22
CA ARG A 369 -9.76 1.02 -41.56
C ARG A 369 -8.67 2.10 -41.59
N ASP A 370 -8.78 3.07 -40.68
CA ASP A 370 -7.77 4.12 -40.55
C ASP A 370 -7.69 4.65 -39.11
N ARG A 371 -6.64 5.41 -38.84
CA ARG A 371 -6.43 6.19 -37.62
C ARG A 371 -5.95 7.57 -38.06
N LEU A 372 -6.68 8.61 -37.64
CA LEU A 372 -6.43 9.99 -38.03
C LEU A 372 -6.14 10.82 -36.78
N GLU A 373 -5.11 11.63 -36.84
CA GLU A 373 -4.85 12.66 -35.83
C GLU A 373 -5.87 13.82 -36.03
N VAL A 374 -6.62 14.10 -34.97
CA VAL A 374 -7.68 15.12 -35.03
C VAL A 374 -7.66 15.96 -33.76
N PRO A 375 -8.09 17.25 -33.82
CA PRO A 375 -8.25 18.04 -32.61
C PRO A 375 -9.22 17.37 -31.61
N VAL A 376 -8.93 17.46 -30.32
CA VAL A 376 -9.86 16.94 -29.27
C VAL A 376 -11.21 17.62 -29.32
N SER A 377 -11.22 18.88 -29.77
CA SER A 377 -12.44 19.68 -29.95
C SER A 377 -13.17 19.45 -31.29
N ILE A 378 -12.74 18.44 -32.09
CA ILE A 378 -13.32 18.16 -33.42
C ILE A 378 -14.84 17.96 -33.35
N THR A 379 -15.56 18.59 -34.24
CA THR A 379 -17.01 18.41 -34.39
C THR A 379 -17.35 17.14 -35.17
N GLU A 380 -18.59 16.66 -35.07
CA GLU A 380 -19.03 15.45 -35.77
C GLU A 380 -18.92 15.62 -37.29
N ASP A 381 -19.28 16.78 -37.82
CA ASP A 381 -19.23 17.08 -39.26
C ASP A 381 -17.77 17.03 -39.76
N GLU A 382 -16.85 17.68 -39.06
CA GLU A 382 -15.42 17.68 -39.39
C GLU A 382 -14.81 16.27 -39.31
N ALA A 383 -15.14 15.51 -38.27
CA ALA A 383 -14.65 14.15 -38.07
C ALA A 383 -15.14 13.21 -39.18
N VAL A 384 -16.39 13.36 -39.61
CA VAL A 384 -16.96 12.59 -40.73
C VAL A 384 -16.32 13.00 -42.05
N GLU A 385 -16.11 14.30 -42.28
CA GLU A 385 -15.45 14.78 -43.48
C GLU A 385 -14.02 14.27 -43.62
N LEU A 386 -13.23 14.34 -42.54
CA LEU A 386 -11.88 13.80 -42.49
C LEU A 386 -11.88 12.28 -42.69
N ALA A 387 -12.79 11.55 -42.07
CA ALA A 387 -12.90 10.11 -42.22
C ALA A 387 -13.20 9.73 -43.68
N LEU A 388 -14.09 10.43 -44.35
CA LEU A 388 -14.43 10.20 -45.76
C LEU A 388 -13.35 10.68 -46.75
N ALA A 389 -12.53 11.62 -46.35
CA ALA A 389 -11.36 12.09 -47.14
C ALA A 389 -10.22 11.07 -47.17
N SER A 390 -10.11 10.20 -46.17
CA SER A 390 -9.05 9.19 -46.09
C SER A 390 -9.10 8.22 -47.26
N ASP A 391 -7.95 8.03 -47.94
CA ASP A 391 -7.83 7.08 -49.04
C ASP A 391 -8.01 5.63 -48.60
N ARG A 392 -7.59 5.28 -47.35
CA ARG A 392 -7.80 3.96 -46.78
C ARG A 392 -9.28 3.67 -46.56
N VAL A 393 -10.04 4.68 -46.14
CA VAL A 393 -11.49 4.56 -45.94
C VAL A 393 -12.20 4.48 -47.30
N LYS A 394 -11.84 5.33 -48.28
CA LYS A 394 -12.38 5.29 -49.66
C LYS A 394 -12.26 3.94 -50.34
N ALA A 395 -11.13 3.26 -50.14
CA ALA A 395 -10.90 1.90 -50.65
C ALA A 395 -11.94 0.87 -50.16
N HIS A 396 -12.60 1.14 -49.05
CA HIS A 396 -13.59 0.24 -48.43
C HIS A 396 -15.04 0.72 -48.55
N THR A 397 -15.26 2.02 -48.83
CA THR A 397 -16.59 2.58 -49.10
C THR A 397 -16.93 2.61 -50.58
N GLY A 398 -15.91 2.43 -51.46
CA GLY A 398 -16.07 2.57 -52.90
C GLY A 398 -16.44 4.02 -53.31
N GLY A 399 -16.22 5.00 -52.43
CA GLY A 399 -16.62 6.40 -52.64
C GLY A 399 -18.12 6.68 -52.46
N ALA A 400 -18.90 5.66 -52.02
CA ALA A 400 -20.32 5.85 -51.76
C ALA A 400 -20.53 6.55 -50.41
N PRO A 401 -21.57 7.41 -50.26
CA PRO A 401 -21.92 8.01 -49.01
C PRO A 401 -22.39 6.96 -48.01
N PRO A 402 -22.02 7.08 -46.71
CA PRO A 402 -22.45 6.14 -45.70
C PRO A 402 -23.96 6.18 -45.48
N ARG A 403 -24.58 5.02 -45.27
CA ARG A 403 -26.02 4.93 -44.92
C ARG A 403 -26.28 5.36 -43.48
N LYS A 404 -25.27 5.18 -42.60
CA LYS A 404 -25.33 5.58 -41.19
C LYS A 404 -23.92 5.91 -40.69
N VAL A 405 -23.84 6.98 -39.91
CA VAL A 405 -22.64 7.36 -39.18
C VAL A 405 -22.91 7.21 -37.69
N ILE A 406 -21.93 6.69 -36.97
CA ILE A 406 -21.94 6.60 -35.52
C ILE A 406 -20.60 7.20 -35.04
N ALA A 407 -20.69 8.40 -34.47
CA ALA A 407 -19.54 9.10 -33.92
C ALA A 407 -19.53 9.01 -32.37
N ARG A 408 -18.37 8.73 -31.82
CA ARG A 408 -18.05 8.85 -30.38
C ARG A 408 -16.78 9.68 -30.29
N LEU A 409 -16.94 10.96 -30.43
CA LEU A 409 -15.83 11.90 -30.49
C LEU A 409 -15.12 12.06 -29.15
N PRO A 410 -13.83 12.40 -29.23
CA PRO A 410 -12.99 12.47 -30.45
C PRO A 410 -12.41 11.13 -30.92
N ASN A 411 -12.75 10.01 -30.28
CA ASN A 411 -12.03 8.74 -30.38
C ASN A 411 -12.43 7.83 -31.55
N VAL A 412 -13.70 7.83 -31.97
CA VAL A 412 -14.19 6.85 -32.97
C VAL A 412 -15.23 7.44 -33.88
N VAL A 413 -15.04 7.21 -35.18
CA VAL A 413 -16.09 7.38 -36.22
C VAL A 413 -16.30 6.05 -36.92
N SER A 414 -17.54 5.54 -36.92
CA SER A 414 -17.93 4.29 -37.60
C SER A 414 -18.92 4.60 -38.74
N LEU A 415 -18.53 4.25 -39.94
CA LEU A 415 -19.28 4.39 -41.17
C LEU A 415 -19.92 3.06 -41.54
N VAL A 416 -21.22 3.06 -41.79
CA VAL A 416 -21.96 1.91 -42.32
C VAL A 416 -22.32 2.22 -43.75
N VAL A 417 -21.84 1.44 -44.71
CA VAL A 417 -22.02 1.55 -46.13
C VAL A 417 -22.86 0.41 -46.68
#